data_876e69ab6f3020916a23556b40794da3
#
_entry.id   876e69ab6f3020916a23556b40794da3
#
_cell.length_a   1.000
_cell.length_b   1.000
_cell.length_c   1.000
_cell.angle_alpha   90.00
_cell.angle_beta   90.00
_cell.angle_gamma   90.00
#
_symmetry.space_group_name_H-M   'P 1'
#
loop_
_entity.id
_entity.type
_entity.pdbx_description
1 polymer ?
#
loop_
_entity_poly.entity_id
_entity_poly.type
_entity_poly.pdbx_seq_one_letter_code
_entity_poly.pdbx_strand_id
1 'polypeptide(L)'
;LLDEVLQEIEERAPGFRGAAVVGMDGVPLVKRSAPGGPDLELCAAEYATLLRSASGLSSHEEAGPFLGLSTRLEAWSLLAEQVSDDYFVLLLVSGQGAVGRGRYELRRAAIRLLPELS
;
A
#
# COMPACT_ATOMS: atom_id res chain seq x y z
N LEU A 1 -0.80 -2.43 17.02
CA LEU A 1 0.36 -2.07 16.20
C LEU A 1 -0.03 -1.71 14.76
N LEU A 2 -0.93 -2.47 14.14
CA LEU A 2 -1.33 -2.18 12.75
C LEU A 2 -1.96 -0.80 12.63
N ASP A 3 -2.86 -0.45 13.54
CA ASP A 3 -3.48 0.87 13.55
C ASP A 3 -2.48 1.99 13.79
N GLU A 4 -1.49 1.75 14.65
CA GLU A 4 -0.45 2.73 14.94
C GLU A 4 0.41 3.02 13.70
N VAL A 5 0.72 1.99 12.93
CA VAL A 5 1.49 2.14 11.70
C VAL A 5 0.71 2.97 10.68
N LEU A 6 -0.60 2.70 10.53
CA LEU A 6 -1.43 3.49 9.62
C LEU A 6 -1.56 4.94 10.09
N GLN A 7 -1.66 5.15 11.39
CA GLN A 7 -1.70 6.51 11.94
C GLN A 7 -0.43 7.29 11.60
N GLU A 8 0.74 6.66 11.72
CA GLU A 8 2.00 7.30 11.36
C GLU A 8 2.04 7.66 9.88
N ILE A 9 1.54 6.78 9.01
CA ILE A 9 1.45 7.10 7.58
C ILE A 9 0.58 8.32 7.37
N GLU A 10 -0.58 8.38 8.01
CA GLU A 10 -1.47 9.54 7.91
C GLU A 10 -0.77 10.84 8.32
N GLU A 11 -0.04 10.80 9.42
CA GLU A 11 0.65 11.98 9.94
C GLU A 11 1.82 12.43 9.06
N ARG A 12 2.48 11.49 8.36
CA ARG A 12 3.75 11.76 7.68
C ARG A 12 3.64 11.83 6.16
N ALA A 13 2.60 11.27 5.57
CA ALA A 13 2.45 11.27 4.11
C ALA A 13 1.68 12.51 3.65
N PRO A 14 2.32 13.43 2.93
CA PRO A 14 1.60 14.59 2.40
C PRO A 14 0.52 14.15 1.43
N GLY A 15 -0.63 14.82 1.49
CA GLY A 15 -1.75 14.50 0.61
C GLY A 15 -2.46 13.21 0.95
N PHE A 16 -2.32 12.72 2.16
CA PHE A 16 -2.94 11.47 2.61
C PHE A 16 -4.44 11.43 2.34
N ARG A 17 -4.91 10.37 1.66
CA ARG A 17 -6.33 10.14 1.41
C ARG A 17 -6.82 8.86 2.06
N GLY A 18 -5.95 7.89 2.25
CA GLY A 18 -6.29 6.64 2.90
C GLY A 18 -5.13 5.66 2.90
N ALA A 19 -5.17 4.73 3.82
CA ALA A 19 -4.19 3.63 3.91
C ALA A 19 -4.85 2.39 4.47
N ALA A 20 -4.31 1.23 4.13
CA ALA A 20 -4.83 -0.04 4.61
C ALA A 20 -3.72 -1.09 4.64
N VAL A 21 -3.83 -2.02 5.58
CA VAL A 21 -3.07 -3.27 5.55
C VAL A 21 -4.01 -4.31 4.97
N VAL A 22 -3.62 -4.95 3.88
CA VAL A 22 -4.51 -5.74 3.04
C VAL A 22 -3.94 -7.14 2.85
N GLY A 23 -4.80 -8.14 2.96
CA GLY A 23 -4.45 -9.51 2.58
C GLY A 23 -4.37 -9.64 1.06
N MET A 24 -3.57 -10.58 0.57
CA MET A 24 -3.47 -10.84 -0.86
C MET A 24 -4.79 -11.37 -1.46
N ASP A 25 -5.76 -11.73 -0.60
CA ASP A 25 -7.13 -12.03 -1.00
C ASP A 25 -7.97 -10.78 -1.28
N GLY A 26 -7.42 -9.59 -1.03
CA GLY A 26 -8.09 -8.32 -1.29
C GLY A 26 -8.89 -7.78 -0.11
N VAL A 27 -8.84 -8.43 1.05
CA VAL A 27 -9.61 -8.00 2.23
C VAL A 27 -8.73 -7.19 3.18
N PRO A 28 -9.09 -5.94 3.51
CA PRO A 28 -8.33 -5.16 4.48
C PRO A 28 -8.43 -5.74 5.89
N LEU A 29 -7.29 -5.83 6.58
CA LEU A 29 -7.26 -6.14 8.00
C LEU A 29 -7.59 -4.91 8.83
N VAL A 30 -6.97 -3.79 8.50
CA VAL A 30 -7.20 -2.49 9.09
C VAL A 30 -7.13 -1.44 8.00
N LYS A 31 -7.88 -0.36 8.19
CA LYS A 31 -7.89 0.73 7.22
C LYS A 31 -8.09 2.07 7.94
N ARG A 32 -7.64 3.14 7.28
CA ARG A 32 -7.75 4.49 7.80
C ARG A 32 -7.97 5.44 6.62
N SER A 33 -9.08 6.19 6.65
CA SER A 33 -9.45 7.10 5.56
C SER A 33 -9.42 8.54 6.03
N ALA A 34 -9.00 9.44 5.14
CA ALA A 34 -9.23 10.86 5.32
C ALA A 34 -10.72 11.17 5.12
N PRO A 35 -11.25 12.26 5.73
CA PRO A 35 -12.64 12.66 5.49
C PRO A 35 -12.92 12.84 3.99
N GLY A 36 -14.01 12.22 3.51
CA GLY A 36 -14.33 12.25 2.09
C GLY A 36 -13.40 11.45 1.20
N GLY A 37 -12.60 10.57 1.79
CA GLY A 37 -11.67 9.73 1.07
C GLY A 37 -12.34 8.66 0.23
N PRO A 38 -11.56 7.96 -0.58
CA PRO A 38 -12.08 6.91 -1.47
C PRO A 38 -12.54 5.67 -0.71
N ASP A 39 -13.26 4.81 -1.43
CA ASP A 39 -13.65 3.49 -0.91
C ASP A 39 -12.43 2.58 -0.87
N LEU A 40 -11.87 2.43 0.33
CA LEU A 40 -10.65 1.63 0.52
C LEU A 40 -10.87 0.14 0.30
N GLU A 41 -12.08 -0.36 0.56
CA GLU A 41 -12.36 -1.78 0.33
C GLU A 41 -12.32 -2.11 -1.16
N LEU A 42 -12.89 -1.23 -1.98
CA LEU A 42 -12.83 -1.39 -3.43
C LEU A 42 -11.40 -1.27 -3.95
N CYS A 43 -10.68 -0.25 -3.49
CA CYS A 43 -9.28 -0.05 -3.88
C CYS A 43 -8.41 -1.25 -3.49
N ALA A 44 -8.62 -1.78 -2.29
CA ALA A 44 -7.86 -2.94 -1.80
C ALA A 44 -8.10 -4.16 -2.67
N ALA A 45 -9.36 -4.43 -3.02
CA ALA A 45 -9.72 -5.59 -3.85
C ALA A 45 -9.09 -5.48 -5.24
N GLU A 46 -9.21 -4.32 -5.86
CA GLU A 46 -8.65 -4.11 -7.20
C GLU A 46 -7.12 -4.14 -7.19
N TYR A 47 -6.52 -3.53 -6.18
CA TYR A 47 -5.06 -3.50 -6.08
C TYR A 47 -4.47 -4.88 -5.81
N ALA A 48 -5.14 -5.71 -5.01
CA ALA A 48 -4.71 -7.09 -4.80
C ALA A 48 -4.65 -7.86 -6.11
N THR A 49 -5.62 -7.65 -7.00
CA THR A 49 -5.62 -8.25 -8.33
C THR A 49 -4.41 -7.80 -9.15
N LEU A 50 -4.12 -6.49 -9.12
CA LEU A 50 -2.97 -5.95 -9.83
C LEU A 50 -1.65 -6.50 -9.28
N LEU A 51 -1.53 -6.59 -7.95
CA LEU A 51 -0.32 -7.12 -7.34
C LEU A 51 -0.09 -8.58 -7.69
N ARG A 52 -1.14 -9.39 -7.67
CA ARG A 52 -1.01 -10.80 -8.05
C ARG A 52 -0.53 -10.95 -9.49
N SER A 53 -1.05 -10.12 -10.40
CA SER A 53 -0.57 -10.12 -11.80
C SER A 53 0.87 -9.66 -11.91
N ALA A 54 1.19 -8.54 -11.25
CA ALA A 54 2.53 -7.95 -11.32
C ALA A 54 3.59 -8.84 -10.66
N SER A 55 3.22 -9.58 -9.61
CA SER A 55 4.17 -10.46 -8.92
C SER A 55 4.69 -11.58 -9.82
N GLY A 56 3.99 -11.88 -10.91
CA GLY A 56 4.49 -12.82 -11.93
C GLY A 56 5.83 -12.39 -12.55
N LEU A 57 6.13 -11.09 -12.48
CA LEU A 57 7.43 -10.60 -12.95
C LEU A 57 8.60 -11.16 -12.16
N SER A 58 8.36 -11.54 -10.90
CA SER A 58 9.41 -12.12 -10.05
C SER A 58 9.86 -13.52 -10.49
N SER A 59 9.15 -14.13 -11.45
CA SER A 59 9.58 -15.39 -12.04
C SER A 59 10.81 -15.24 -12.95
N HIS A 60 11.12 -14.00 -13.33
CA HIS A 60 12.36 -13.71 -14.08
C HIS A 60 13.54 -13.78 -13.11
N GLU A 61 14.48 -14.65 -13.39
CA GLU A 61 15.56 -15.02 -12.48
C GLU A 61 16.35 -13.83 -11.95
N GLU A 62 16.60 -12.84 -12.80
CA GLU A 62 17.40 -11.67 -12.44
C GLU A 62 16.60 -10.56 -11.75
N ALA A 63 15.28 -10.66 -11.75
CA ALA A 63 14.44 -9.59 -11.22
C ALA A 63 14.37 -9.58 -9.69
N GLY A 64 14.43 -10.76 -9.08
CA GLY A 64 14.28 -10.88 -7.62
C GLY A 64 12.82 -10.81 -7.18
N PRO A 65 12.58 -10.78 -5.86
CA PRO A 65 11.23 -10.76 -5.33
C PRO A 65 10.48 -9.48 -5.67
N PHE A 66 9.16 -9.60 -5.78
CA PHE A 66 8.28 -8.45 -6.01
C PHE A 66 8.24 -7.58 -4.76
N LEU A 67 8.48 -6.28 -4.92
CA LEU A 67 8.52 -5.37 -3.78
C LEU A 67 7.30 -4.44 -3.69
N GLY A 68 6.81 -3.94 -4.82
CA GLY A 68 5.73 -2.98 -4.77
C GLY A 68 5.27 -2.50 -6.13
N LEU A 69 4.20 -1.73 -6.10
CA LEU A 69 3.58 -1.19 -7.31
C LEU A 69 3.02 0.18 -7.02
N SER A 70 3.16 1.10 -7.98
CA SER A 70 2.51 2.40 -7.88
C SER A 70 1.75 2.69 -9.16
N THR A 71 0.57 3.32 -9.00
CA THR A 71 -0.25 3.74 -10.13
C THR A 71 -0.65 5.19 -9.96
N ARG A 72 -0.72 5.91 -11.06
CA ARG A 72 -1.11 7.32 -11.06
C ARG A 72 -2.44 7.46 -11.77
N LEU A 73 -3.40 8.06 -11.07
CA LEU A 73 -4.64 8.51 -11.67
C LEU A 73 -4.63 10.04 -11.67
N GLU A 74 -5.58 10.65 -12.31
CA GLU A 74 -5.60 12.11 -12.39
C GLU A 74 -5.67 12.78 -11.02
N ALA A 75 -6.57 12.29 -10.15
CA ALA A 75 -6.77 12.92 -8.84
C ALA A 75 -5.93 12.29 -7.73
N TRP A 76 -5.57 11.01 -7.86
CA TRP A 76 -4.87 10.25 -6.82
C TRP A 76 -3.72 9.45 -7.38
N SER A 77 -2.77 9.12 -6.50
CA SER A 77 -1.81 8.05 -6.76
C SER A 77 -2.02 6.97 -5.71
N LEU A 78 -1.91 5.72 -6.14
CA LEU A 78 -2.01 4.55 -5.26
C LEU A 78 -0.65 3.90 -5.21
N LEU A 79 -0.18 3.61 -3.99
CA LEU A 79 1.12 3.00 -3.76
C LEU A 79 0.90 1.75 -2.91
N ALA A 80 1.55 0.65 -3.26
CA ALA A 80 1.52 -0.56 -2.44
C ALA A 80 2.92 -1.10 -2.27
N GLU A 81 3.21 -1.57 -1.06
CA GLU A 81 4.45 -2.22 -0.72
C GLU A 81 4.15 -3.60 -0.15
N GLN A 82 4.79 -4.62 -0.70
CA GLN A 82 4.62 -5.98 -0.19
C GLN A 82 5.24 -6.09 1.19
N VAL A 83 4.52 -6.68 2.14
CA VAL A 83 5.03 -6.92 3.50
C VAL A 83 5.54 -8.34 3.61
N SER A 84 4.71 -9.30 3.21
CA SER A 84 5.04 -10.73 3.22
C SER A 84 4.32 -11.37 2.03
N ASP A 85 4.40 -12.68 1.90
CA ASP A 85 3.69 -13.37 0.80
C ASP A 85 2.18 -13.18 0.86
N ASP A 86 1.63 -12.93 2.05
CA ASP A 86 0.18 -12.88 2.26
C ASP A 86 -0.39 -11.48 2.47
N TYR A 87 0.45 -10.45 2.63
CA TYR A 87 -0.01 -9.11 2.99
C TYR A 87 0.75 -8.00 2.27
N PHE A 88 0.04 -6.92 2.00
CA PHE A 88 0.65 -5.68 1.52
C PHE A 88 0.06 -4.47 2.25
N VAL A 89 0.76 -3.35 2.21
CA VAL A 89 0.26 -2.09 2.73
C VAL A 89 -0.02 -1.16 1.55
N LEU A 90 -1.19 -0.50 1.59
CA LEU A 90 -1.69 0.36 0.52
C LEU A 90 -1.79 1.80 1.02
N LEU A 91 -1.40 2.75 0.19
CA LEU A 91 -1.51 4.18 0.48
C LEU A 91 -2.09 4.90 -0.72
N LEU A 92 -3.08 5.76 -0.47
CA LEU A 92 -3.62 6.67 -1.46
C LEU A 92 -3.27 8.10 -1.08
N VAL A 93 -2.69 8.83 -2.02
CA VAL A 93 -2.34 10.22 -1.83
C VAL A 93 -2.90 11.06 -2.97
N SER A 94 -3.21 12.33 -2.67
CA SER A 94 -3.62 13.31 -3.68
C SER A 94 -2.37 14.08 -4.14
N GLY A 95 -2.37 14.47 -5.41
CA GLY A 95 -1.27 15.24 -5.97
C GLY A 95 -0.03 14.40 -6.27
N GLN A 96 0.79 14.90 -7.19
CA GLN A 96 1.96 14.16 -7.66
C GLN A 96 3.20 14.37 -6.79
N GLY A 97 3.30 15.52 -6.12
CA GLY A 97 4.45 15.82 -5.27
C GLY A 97 4.57 14.97 -4.01
N ALA A 98 3.49 14.25 -3.66
CA ALA A 98 3.46 13.42 -2.45
C ALA A 98 3.98 11.99 -2.66
N VAL A 99 4.20 11.56 -3.91
CA VAL A 99 4.47 10.15 -4.22
C VAL A 99 5.79 9.66 -3.64
N GLY A 100 6.85 10.44 -3.76
CA GLY A 100 8.17 10.06 -3.24
C GLY A 100 8.17 9.90 -1.72
N ARG A 101 7.56 10.83 -1.02
CA ARG A 101 7.44 10.76 0.44
C ARG A 101 6.53 9.60 0.86
N GLY A 102 5.42 9.41 0.14
CA GLY A 102 4.52 8.30 0.39
C GLY A 102 5.20 6.96 0.24
N ARG A 103 6.00 6.78 -0.82
CA ARG A 103 6.75 5.55 -1.03
C ARG A 103 7.72 5.28 0.11
N TYR A 104 8.40 6.32 0.59
CA TYR A 104 9.31 6.20 1.72
C TYR A 104 8.58 5.74 2.99
N GLU A 105 7.43 6.36 3.28
CA GLU A 105 6.64 5.98 4.47
C GLU A 105 6.10 4.56 4.37
N LEU A 106 5.70 4.12 3.17
CA LEU A 106 5.24 2.75 2.97
C LEU A 106 6.35 1.73 3.20
N ARG A 107 7.55 2.01 2.75
CA ARG A 107 8.70 1.11 2.99
C ARG A 107 8.98 0.96 4.47
N ARG A 108 8.95 2.07 5.19
CA ARG A 108 9.12 2.04 6.64
C ARG A 108 8.02 1.21 7.30
N ALA A 109 6.78 1.42 6.87
CA ALA A 109 5.63 0.69 7.38
C ALA A 109 5.77 -0.82 7.12
N ALA A 110 6.16 -1.20 5.92
CA ALA A 110 6.32 -2.60 5.56
C ALA A 110 7.36 -3.29 6.44
N ILE A 111 8.47 -2.62 6.72
CA ILE A 111 9.51 -3.16 7.61
C ILE A 111 8.95 -3.36 9.02
N ARG A 112 8.20 -2.39 9.54
CA ARG A 112 7.62 -2.47 10.88
C ARG A 112 6.53 -3.54 10.98
N LEU A 113 5.79 -3.76 9.90
CA LEU A 113 4.69 -4.72 9.89
C LEU A 113 5.14 -6.16 9.72
N LEU A 114 6.32 -6.37 9.17
CA LEU A 114 6.79 -7.71 8.83
C LEU A 114 6.78 -8.69 10.03
N PRO A 115 7.25 -8.32 11.23
CA PRO A 115 7.21 -9.26 12.36
C PRO A 115 5.80 -9.67 12.76
N GLU A 116 4.80 -8.83 12.48
CA GLU A 116 3.40 -9.10 12.85
C GLU A 116 2.67 -9.92 11.79
N LEU A 117 3.13 -9.89 10.54
CA LEU A 117 2.40 -10.42 9.39
C LEU A 117 3.19 -11.47 8.58
N SER A 118 4.31 -11.88 9.12
CA SER A 118 5.14 -12.89 8.44
C SER A 118 4.69 -14.33 8.70
#